data_3fb27f8c107f5015147be2963b3e0b8b
#
_entry.id   3fb27f8c107f5015147be2963b3e0b8b
#
_cell.length_a   1.000
_cell.length_b   1.000
_cell.length_c   1.000
_cell.angle_alpha   90.00
_cell.angle_beta   90.00
_cell.angle_gamma   90.00
#
_symmetry.space_group_name_H-M   'P 1'
#
loop_
_entity.id
_entity.type
_entity.pdbx_description
1 polymer ?
#
loop_
_entity_poly.entity_id
_entity_poly.type
_entity_poly.pdbx_seq_one_letter_code
_entity_poly.pdbx_strand_id
1 'polypeptide(L)'
;QAVEAKEEVKIQNENQTLASITFQNYFRLYDKLSGMTGTADTEAFEFQQIYGLETIVLPTNRPMVRKDMADLVYLNAEDKYQAIIEDIIQTRDAGRPVLVGTASIESSEYLSGLLNKAKIKHQVLNAKFHANEAQIIAQAGQPGTVTIATNMAGRGTDIVLGGSLQAELTALGEDASAEQIAKVKADWQVQHDAVISSGGLHIIGTERHESRRIDNQLRGRSGRQGDPGSSRFYLSLDDALMRIFASDRMAGMMRRLGMEKGEAIEHPWVSRAIENAQRKVEARNFDIRKQLLEFDDVANDQRKVVYEQRNELLDATDISETISAIRTDVIEGVISQYIPPQSLDEMWDIPGLEQRLKADFNLELPIAQWLADDKKLFEEKLRERIQQEVEQAYSHKEQMVGPQVLRQFEKAIMLQSLDTHWKEHLAAMDHLRQGINLRGYAQKNPKQEYKREAFELFSNMLDQLKLDVIGVLSRVQIRAPEDVEAVEEQRRKADAVTMEFQHEEAEHIGGEVPERPAGPVFRDTDKIGRNDPCPCGSGKKFKACHGKDVA
;
A
#
# COMPACT_ATOMS: atom_id res chain seq x y z
N GLN A 1 -10.48 -18.80 -2.18
CA GLN A 1 -11.11 -19.93 -2.88
C GLN A 1 -11.75 -20.92 -1.90
N ALA A 2 -11.00 -21.52 -0.94
CA ALA A 2 -11.58 -22.51 0.00
C ALA A 2 -12.69 -21.92 0.89
N VAL A 3 -12.56 -20.67 1.34
CA VAL A 3 -13.59 -19.96 2.11
C VAL A 3 -14.78 -19.59 1.23
N GLU A 4 -14.54 -19.12 0.03
CA GLU A 4 -15.58 -18.79 -0.96
C GLU A 4 -16.40 -20.03 -1.32
N ALA A 5 -15.74 -21.17 -1.57
CA ALA A 5 -16.41 -22.44 -1.82
C ALA A 5 -17.25 -22.90 -0.62
N LYS A 6 -16.74 -22.71 0.61
CA LYS A 6 -17.45 -23.08 1.85
C LYS A 6 -18.68 -22.22 2.10
N GLU A 7 -18.60 -20.92 1.77
CA GLU A 7 -19.70 -19.97 1.97
C GLU A 7 -20.64 -19.90 0.75
N GLU A 8 -20.44 -20.79 -0.26
CA GLU A 8 -21.26 -20.93 -1.48
C GLU A 8 -21.36 -19.64 -2.31
N VAL A 9 -20.35 -18.77 -2.25
CA VAL A 9 -20.23 -17.61 -3.12
C VAL A 9 -19.44 -17.96 -4.37
N LYS A 10 -19.58 -17.16 -5.43
CA LYS A 10 -18.84 -17.38 -6.68
C LYS A 10 -17.33 -17.33 -6.39
N ILE A 11 -16.63 -18.42 -6.68
CA ILE A 11 -15.18 -18.51 -6.55
C ILE A 11 -14.55 -17.56 -7.56
N GLN A 12 -13.74 -16.62 -7.07
CA GLN A 12 -13.00 -15.69 -7.91
C GLN A 12 -11.59 -16.23 -8.18
N ASN A 13 -10.99 -15.79 -9.28
CA ASN A 13 -9.60 -16.11 -9.57
C ASN A 13 -8.68 -15.46 -8.52
N GLU A 14 -7.63 -16.17 -8.13
CA GLU A 14 -6.61 -15.59 -7.26
C GLU A 14 -5.81 -14.55 -8.04
N ASN A 15 -5.79 -13.33 -7.49
CA ASN A 15 -4.91 -12.28 -7.98
C ASN A 15 -3.53 -12.46 -7.34
N GLN A 16 -2.51 -12.69 -8.14
CA GLN A 16 -1.14 -12.73 -7.65
C GLN A 16 -0.52 -11.34 -7.78
N THR A 17 -0.10 -10.75 -6.66
CA THR A 17 0.68 -9.52 -6.69
C THR A 17 2.04 -9.80 -7.31
N LEU A 18 2.31 -9.22 -8.48
CA LEU A 18 3.57 -9.42 -9.21
C LEU A 18 4.68 -8.51 -8.70
N ALA A 19 4.35 -7.30 -8.31
CA ALA A 19 5.28 -6.30 -7.81
C ALA A 19 4.55 -5.28 -6.94
N SER A 20 5.28 -4.65 -6.04
CA SER A 20 4.81 -3.53 -5.24
C SER A 20 5.85 -2.40 -5.28
N ILE A 21 5.39 -1.18 -5.09
CA ILE A 21 6.24 -0.01 -4.93
C ILE A 21 5.77 0.77 -3.70
N THR A 22 6.68 1.33 -2.93
CA THR A 22 6.29 2.21 -1.84
C THR A 22 5.71 3.52 -2.37
N PHE A 23 4.78 4.14 -1.63
CA PHE A 23 4.24 5.46 -2.00
C PHE A 23 5.35 6.49 -2.17
N GLN A 24 6.39 6.41 -1.34
CA GLN A 24 7.53 7.33 -1.41
C GLN A 24 8.26 7.22 -2.75
N ASN A 25 8.60 6.00 -3.19
CA ASN A 25 9.28 5.80 -4.46
C ASN A 25 8.36 6.08 -5.65
N TYR A 26 7.06 5.79 -5.53
CA TYR A 26 6.10 6.16 -6.57
C TYR A 26 6.06 7.66 -6.82
N PHE A 27 5.93 8.48 -5.77
CA PHE A 27 5.89 9.94 -5.92
C PHE A 27 7.24 10.54 -6.34
N ARG A 28 8.37 9.87 -6.06
CA ARG A 28 9.71 10.27 -6.54
C ARG A 28 9.91 10.07 -8.05
N LEU A 29 8.98 9.41 -8.74
CA LEU A 29 9.01 9.28 -10.21
C LEU A 29 8.63 10.59 -10.94
N TYR A 30 8.00 11.53 -10.25
CA TYR A 30 7.60 12.79 -10.83
C TYR A 30 8.73 13.84 -10.76
N ASP A 31 9.06 14.47 -11.88
CA ASP A 31 10.04 15.54 -11.97
C ASP A 31 9.61 16.78 -11.19
N LYS A 32 8.30 17.07 -11.18
CA LYS A 32 7.68 18.13 -10.40
C LYS A 32 6.67 17.55 -9.44
N LEU A 33 6.97 17.66 -8.17
CA LEU A 33 6.10 17.24 -7.09
C LEU A 33 5.78 18.42 -6.19
N SER A 34 4.51 18.66 -5.94
CA SER A 34 4.05 19.65 -4.98
C SER A 34 2.73 19.23 -4.36
N GLY A 35 2.38 19.83 -3.24
CA GLY A 35 1.12 19.55 -2.56
C GLY A 35 0.72 20.68 -1.63
N MET A 36 -0.53 20.70 -1.22
CA MET A 36 -1.07 21.67 -0.28
C MET A 36 -1.85 20.98 0.82
N THR A 37 -1.57 21.36 2.07
CA THR A 37 -2.30 20.88 3.25
C THR A 37 -2.19 21.90 4.37
N GLY A 38 -3.18 21.97 5.23
CA GLY A 38 -3.13 22.82 6.43
C GLY A 38 -2.26 22.27 7.57
N THR A 39 -1.63 21.12 7.38
CA THR A 39 -0.91 20.41 8.46
C THR A 39 0.48 19.89 8.05
N ALA A 40 1.10 20.47 7.02
CA ALA A 40 2.43 20.04 6.54
C ALA A 40 3.56 20.40 7.50
N ASP A 41 3.42 21.47 8.26
CA ASP A 41 4.49 22.01 9.10
C ASP A 41 5.04 20.99 10.13
N THR A 42 4.18 20.17 10.71
CA THR A 42 4.58 19.12 11.65
C THR A 42 5.45 18.03 11.02
N GLU A 43 5.35 17.82 9.71
CA GLU A 43 6.05 16.78 8.94
C GLU A 43 7.08 17.39 7.96
N ALA A 44 7.42 18.69 8.10
CA ALA A 44 8.33 19.41 7.19
C ALA A 44 9.68 18.71 7.03
N PHE A 45 10.22 18.17 8.13
CA PHE A 45 11.46 17.42 8.13
C PHE A 45 11.36 16.13 7.28
N GLU A 46 10.27 15.40 7.37
CA GLU A 46 10.04 14.18 6.57
C GLU A 46 9.91 14.53 5.09
N PHE A 47 9.17 15.57 4.73
CA PHE A 47 9.06 16.03 3.34
C PHE A 47 10.41 16.40 2.74
N GLN A 48 11.25 17.11 3.50
CA GLN A 48 12.61 17.47 3.05
C GLN A 48 13.50 16.23 2.91
N GLN A 49 13.48 15.32 3.87
CA GLN A 49 14.35 14.13 3.87
C GLN A 49 14.00 13.11 2.79
N ILE A 50 12.71 12.90 2.52
CA ILE A 50 12.24 11.85 1.60
C ILE A 50 12.10 12.38 0.18
N TYR A 51 11.53 13.57 0.02
CA TYR A 51 11.14 14.10 -1.30
C TYR A 51 11.97 15.32 -1.74
N GLY A 52 12.82 15.87 -0.86
CA GLY A 52 13.53 17.12 -1.13
C GLY A 52 12.61 18.34 -1.18
N LEU A 53 11.38 18.23 -0.65
CA LEU A 53 10.39 19.31 -0.70
C LEU A 53 10.53 20.25 0.48
N GLU A 54 10.56 21.54 0.20
CA GLU A 54 10.49 22.59 1.21
C GLU A 54 9.02 22.87 1.58
N THR A 55 8.77 22.99 2.89
CA THR A 55 7.42 23.33 3.40
C THR A 55 7.34 24.82 3.69
N ILE A 56 6.46 25.50 2.95
CA ILE A 56 6.24 26.94 3.09
C ILE A 56 4.90 27.16 3.80
N VAL A 57 4.93 27.86 4.94
CA VAL A 57 3.73 28.22 5.68
C VAL A 57 3.17 29.54 5.17
N LEU A 58 2.02 29.47 4.51
CA LEU A 58 1.29 30.66 4.06
C LEU A 58 0.32 31.14 5.15
N PRO A 59 0.27 32.43 5.46
CA PRO A 59 -0.69 32.97 6.40
C PRO A 59 -2.12 32.74 5.93
N THR A 60 -3.04 32.56 6.87
CA THR A 60 -4.46 32.36 6.56
C THR A 60 -5.09 33.62 5.96
N ASN A 61 -6.06 33.46 5.05
CA ASN A 61 -6.80 34.58 4.43
C ASN A 61 -7.51 35.46 5.47
N ARG A 62 -8.07 34.84 6.51
CA ARG A 62 -8.68 35.55 7.65
C ARG A 62 -8.02 35.07 8.96
N PRO A 63 -7.90 35.92 9.98
CA PRO A 63 -7.36 35.53 11.27
C PRO A 63 -8.14 34.34 11.86
N MET A 64 -7.44 33.39 12.42
CA MET A 64 -8.05 32.28 13.15
C MET A 64 -8.54 32.75 14.50
N VAL A 65 -9.86 32.67 14.73
CA VAL A 65 -10.52 33.07 15.98
C VAL A 65 -10.95 31.86 16.84
N ARG A 66 -10.71 30.64 16.37
CA ARG A 66 -10.98 29.40 17.10
C ARG A 66 -10.22 29.40 18.42
N LYS A 67 -10.89 28.96 19.49
CA LYS A 67 -10.29 28.79 20.82
C LYS A 67 -9.91 27.34 21.06
N ASP A 68 -8.62 27.03 21.00
CA ASP A 68 -8.09 25.71 21.34
C ASP A 68 -7.84 25.67 22.87
N MET A 69 -8.71 24.95 23.60
CA MET A 69 -8.65 24.83 25.06
C MET A 69 -7.57 23.83 25.46
N ALA A 70 -7.10 23.93 26.70
CA ALA A 70 -6.17 22.96 27.26
C ALA A 70 -6.79 21.56 27.37
N ASP A 71 -5.92 20.54 27.28
CA ASP A 71 -6.33 19.16 27.44
C ASP A 71 -6.75 18.86 28.87
N LEU A 72 -7.80 18.06 29.02
CA LEU A 72 -8.24 17.55 30.33
C LEU A 72 -7.79 16.09 30.46
N VAL A 73 -7.03 15.78 31.52
CA VAL A 73 -6.49 14.45 31.76
C VAL A 73 -7.13 13.83 32.99
N TYR A 74 -7.75 12.67 32.81
CA TYR A 74 -8.44 11.88 33.83
C TYR A 74 -7.63 10.65 34.23
N LEU A 75 -7.88 10.12 35.45
CA LEU A 75 -7.20 8.91 35.92
C LEU A 75 -7.63 7.65 35.14
N ASN A 76 -8.88 7.59 34.70
CA ASN A 76 -9.47 6.44 34.04
C ASN A 76 -10.38 6.86 32.87
N ALA A 77 -10.70 5.90 32.01
CA ALA A 77 -11.55 6.13 30.85
C ALA A 77 -13.01 6.44 31.22
N GLU A 78 -13.54 5.89 32.34
CA GLU A 78 -14.93 6.10 32.76
C GLU A 78 -15.19 7.57 33.05
N ASP A 79 -14.35 8.19 33.90
CA ASP A 79 -14.46 9.61 34.28
C ASP A 79 -14.27 10.51 33.04
N LYS A 80 -13.35 10.17 32.14
CA LYS A 80 -13.16 10.86 30.85
C LYS A 80 -14.44 10.89 29.99
N TYR A 81 -15.07 9.74 29.80
CA TYR A 81 -16.28 9.66 28.97
C TYR A 81 -17.47 10.37 29.64
N GLN A 82 -17.56 10.33 30.96
CA GLN A 82 -18.58 11.09 31.69
C GLN A 82 -18.43 12.60 31.42
N ALA A 83 -17.21 13.12 31.55
CA ALA A 83 -16.93 14.53 31.28
C ALA A 83 -17.19 14.92 29.81
N ILE A 84 -16.89 14.03 28.84
CA ILE A 84 -17.22 14.24 27.41
C ILE A 84 -18.74 14.38 27.24
N ILE A 85 -19.54 13.53 27.89
CA ILE A 85 -21.00 13.58 27.80
C ILE A 85 -21.53 14.90 28.39
N GLU A 86 -20.98 15.36 29.49
CA GLU A 86 -21.35 16.63 30.13
C GLU A 86 -21.05 17.83 29.23
N ASP A 87 -19.87 17.87 28.59
CA ASP A 87 -19.51 18.92 27.63
C ASP A 87 -20.41 18.89 26.38
N ILE A 88 -20.73 17.69 25.84
CA ILE A 88 -21.67 17.52 24.73
C ILE A 88 -23.04 18.13 25.12
N ILE A 89 -23.57 17.83 26.29
CA ILE A 89 -24.86 18.35 26.77
C ILE A 89 -24.83 19.86 26.84
N GLN A 90 -23.84 20.42 27.53
CA GLN A 90 -23.70 21.87 27.74
C GLN A 90 -23.59 22.62 26.40
N THR A 91 -22.76 22.10 25.50
CA THR A 91 -22.51 22.72 24.21
C THR A 91 -23.72 22.63 23.27
N ARG A 92 -24.38 21.46 23.22
CA ARG A 92 -25.61 21.24 22.44
C ARG A 92 -26.74 22.16 22.95
N ASP A 93 -26.93 22.23 24.24
CA ASP A 93 -28.02 23.03 24.87
C ASP A 93 -27.79 24.53 24.69
N ALA A 94 -26.53 24.95 24.49
CA ALA A 94 -26.19 26.31 24.04
C ALA A 94 -26.46 26.56 22.56
N GLY A 95 -27.01 25.57 21.81
CA GLY A 95 -27.31 25.68 20.36
C GLY A 95 -26.10 25.49 19.43
N ARG A 96 -24.97 25.05 19.96
CA ARG A 96 -23.76 24.83 19.15
C ARG A 96 -23.73 23.41 18.57
N PRO A 97 -23.29 23.24 17.31
CA PRO A 97 -22.95 21.91 16.80
C PRO A 97 -21.70 21.36 17.46
N VAL A 98 -21.68 20.04 17.70
CA VAL A 98 -20.59 19.31 18.34
C VAL A 98 -20.09 18.21 17.39
N LEU A 99 -18.80 18.19 17.13
CA LEU A 99 -18.13 17.10 16.43
C LEU A 99 -17.17 16.38 17.37
N VAL A 100 -17.42 15.11 17.64
CA VAL A 100 -16.58 14.27 18.50
C VAL A 100 -15.70 13.39 17.64
N GLY A 101 -14.38 13.61 17.72
CA GLY A 101 -13.37 12.79 17.04
C GLY A 101 -12.93 11.62 17.91
N THR A 102 -12.99 10.40 17.34
CA THR A 102 -12.52 9.16 17.99
C THR A 102 -11.40 8.53 17.17
N ALA A 103 -10.45 7.85 17.81
CA ALA A 103 -9.34 7.22 17.11
C ALA A 103 -9.71 5.89 16.45
N SER A 104 -10.72 5.19 16.96
CA SER A 104 -11.14 3.89 16.43
C SER A 104 -12.67 3.78 16.29
N ILE A 105 -13.09 2.76 15.51
CA ILE A 105 -14.51 2.43 15.34
C ILE A 105 -15.11 1.98 16.68
N GLU A 106 -14.37 1.18 17.44
CA GLU A 106 -14.80 0.66 18.76
C GLU A 106 -15.04 1.81 19.74
N SER A 107 -14.14 2.81 19.79
CA SER A 107 -14.32 4.01 20.61
C SER A 107 -15.56 4.80 20.19
N SER A 108 -15.85 4.88 18.90
CA SER A 108 -17.05 5.56 18.38
C SER A 108 -18.33 4.84 18.74
N GLU A 109 -18.36 3.51 18.63
CA GLU A 109 -19.51 2.67 19.01
C GLU A 109 -19.73 2.68 20.52
N TYR A 110 -18.66 2.65 21.32
CA TYR A 110 -18.75 2.75 22.78
C TYR A 110 -19.37 4.08 23.23
N LEU A 111 -18.86 5.20 22.69
CA LEU A 111 -19.42 6.53 23.01
C LEU A 111 -20.87 6.65 22.54
N SER A 112 -21.19 6.16 21.34
CA SER A 112 -22.58 6.12 20.84
C SER A 112 -23.50 5.35 21.78
N GLY A 113 -23.05 4.21 22.31
CA GLY A 113 -23.79 3.46 23.33
C GLY A 113 -24.06 4.25 24.62
N LEU A 114 -23.07 5.05 25.07
CA LEU A 114 -23.23 5.93 26.25
C LEU A 114 -24.20 7.08 25.96
N LEU A 115 -24.12 7.73 24.80
CA LEU A 115 -25.04 8.81 24.41
C LEU A 115 -26.49 8.30 24.25
N ASN A 116 -26.68 7.08 23.74
CA ASN A 116 -27.99 6.43 23.67
C ASN A 116 -28.59 6.21 25.08
N LYS A 117 -27.77 5.76 26.03
CA LYS A 117 -28.20 5.61 27.44
C LYS A 117 -28.58 6.98 28.05
N ALA A 118 -27.85 8.03 27.72
CA ALA A 118 -28.14 9.41 28.14
C ALA A 118 -29.28 10.05 27.34
N LYS A 119 -29.89 9.33 26.35
CA LYS A 119 -30.96 9.82 25.48
C LYS A 119 -30.58 11.06 24.66
N ILE A 120 -29.32 11.16 24.25
CA ILE A 120 -28.80 12.24 23.42
C ILE A 120 -28.89 11.80 21.97
N LYS A 121 -29.66 12.54 21.15
CA LYS A 121 -29.73 12.30 19.70
C LYS A 121 -28.39 12.67 19.08
N HIS A 122 -27.81 11.75 18.32
CA HIS A 122 -26.52 11.91 17.65
C HIS A 122 -26.47 11.12 16.37
N GLN A 123 -25.47 11.40 15.53
CA GLN A 123 -25.16 10.67 14.31
C GLN A 123 -23.74 10.11 14.42
N VAL A 124 -23.51 8.92 13.82
CA VAL A 124 -22.20 8.27 13.82
C VAL A 124 -21.69 8.17 12.40
N LEU A 125 -20.50 8.71 12.18
CA LEU A 125 -19.79 8.72 10.92
C LEU A 125 -18.56 7.82 11.03
N ASN A 126 -18.64 6.61 10.49
CA ASN A 126 -17.53 5.66 10.47
C ASN A 126 -17.53 4.88 9.15
N ALA A 127 -16.46 4.10 8.91
CA ALA A 127 -16.25 3.34 7.69
C ALA A 127 -17.34 2.28 7.37
N LYS A 128 -18.24 1.98 8.30
CA LYS A 128 -19.34 1.02 8.08
C LYS A 128 -20.53 1.62 7.31
N PHE A 129 -20.65 2.96 7.24
CA PHE A 129 -21.85 3.65 6.73
C PHE A 129 -21.52 4.68 5.65
N HIS A 130 -20.73 4.32 4.65
CA HIS A 130 -20.32 5.22 3.56
C HIS A 130 -21.49 5.86 2.78
N ALA A 131 -22.57 5.10 2.57
CA ALA A 131 -23.72 5.59 1.78
C ALA A 131 -24.38 6.85 2.36
N ASN A 132 -24.33 7.05 3.67
CA ASN A 132 -24.97 8.17 4.36
C ASN A 132 -23.98 9.26 4.79
N GLU A 133 -22.69 9.10 4.49
CA GLU A 133 -21.64 10.00 4.95
C GLU A 133 -21.87 11.44 4.52
N ALA A 134 -22.15 11.65 3.23
CA ALA A 134 -22.38 12.98 2.68
C ALA A 134 -23.60 13.68 3.33
N GLN A 135 -24.67 12.94 3.61
CA GLN A 135 -25.88 13.46 4.25
C GLN A 135 -25.64 13.82 5.72
N ILE A 136 -24.89 12.98 6.46
CA ILE A 136 -24.54 13.25 7.85
C ILE A 136 -23.68 14.51 7.95
N ILE A 137 -22.68 14.64 7.07
CA ILE A 137 -21.80 15.82 7.06
C ILE A 137 -22.56 17.08 6.68
N ALA A 138 -23.48 17.01 5.72
CA ALA A 138 -24.32 18.14 5.34
C ALA A 138 -25.13 18.71 6.51
N GLN A 139 -25.51 17.87 7.47
CA GLN A 139 -26.28 18.24 8.66
C GLN A 139 -25.40 18.54 9.88
N ALA A 140 -24.13 18.15 9.91
CA ALA A 140 -23.26 18.21 11.09
C ALA A 140 -23.03 19.64 11.61
N GLY A 141 -23.26 20.66 10.81
CA GLY A 141 -23.15 22.08 11.20
C GLY A 141 -24.45 22.71 11.67
N GLN A 142 -25.58 21.99 11.72
CA GLN A 142 -26.86 22.52 12.19
C GLN A 142 -26.86 22.78 13.70
N PRO A 143 -27.68 23.74 14.19
CA PRO A 143 -27.73 24.06 15.63
C PRO A 143 -28.02 22.82 16.50
N GLY A 144 -27.20 22.62 17.54
CA GLY A 144 -27.38 21.55 18.52
C GLY A 144 -27.19 20.12 17.99
N THR A 145 -26.64 19.95 16.78
CA THR A 145 -26.33 18.63 16.23
C THR A 145 -25.09 18.03 16.89
N VAL A 146 -25.16 16.74 17.22
CA VAL A 146 -24.02 15.97 17.75
C VAL A 146 -23.62 14.91 16.73
N THR A 147 -22.36 14.95 16.30
CA THR A 147 -21.80 13.99 15.33
C THR A 147 -20.56 13.34 15.90
N ILE A 148 -20.51 12.01 15.95
CA ILE A 148 -19.31 11.25 16.30
C ILE A 148 -18.65 10.84 14.99
N ALA A 149 -17.38 11.15 14.81
CA ALA A 149 -16.62 10.79 13.61
C ALA A 149 -15.31 10.09 13.96
N THR A 150 -14.99 8.98 13.28
CA THR A 150 -13.63 8.44 13.32
C THR A 150 -12.69 9.37 12.51
N ASN A 151 -11.40 9.32 12.81
CA ASN A 151 -10.39 10.26 12.28
C ASN A 151 -10.47 10.58 10.79
N MET A 152 -10.73 9.58 9.97
CA MET A 152 -10.68 9.69 8.51
C MET A 152 -12.04 9.97 7.91
N ALA A 153 -13.13 9.76 8.67
CA ALA A 153 -14.49 9.96 8.17
C ALA A 153 -14.76 11.45 7.91
N GLY A 154 -15.36 11.75 6.76
CA GLY A 154 -15.63 13.11 6.32
C GLY A 154 -14.40 13.93 5.90
N ARG A 155 -13.24 13.30 5.65
CA ARG A 155 -12.07 14.01 5.11
C ARG A 155 -12.36 14.50 3.68
N GLY A 156 -11.94 15.74 3.38
CA GLY A 156 -12.18 16.36 2.08
C GLY A 156 -13.52 17.08 1.95
N THR A 157 -14.41 16.93 2.96
CA THR A 157 -15.70 17.63 2.99
C THR A 157 -15.71 18.73 4.04
N ASP A 158 -16.43 19.80 3.76
CA ASP A 158 -16.58 20.93 4.67
C ASP A 158 -17.83 20.78 5.54
N ILE A 159 -17.71 21.19 6.83
CA ILE A 159 -18.85 21.30 7.74
C ILE A 159 -19.31 22.75 7.73
N VAL A 160 -20.36 23.02 6.99
CA VAL A 160 -20.92 24.36 6.85
C VAL A 160 -21.78 24.67 8.08
N LEU A 161 -21.49 25.80 8.76
CA LEU A 161 -22.27 26.25 9.91
C LEU A 161 -23.70 26.59 9.49
N GLY A 162 -24.70 26.07 10.21
CA GLY A 162 -26.11 26.14 9.83
C GLY A 162 -26.59 24.97 8.95
N GLY A 163 -25.69 24.08 8.52
CA GLY A 163 -25.98 22.99 7.57
C GLY A 163 -25.62 23.35 6.13
N SER A 164 -25.66 22.38 5.23
CA SER A 164 -25.35 22.58 3.80
C SER A 164 -26.55 23.12 3.04
N LEU A 165 -26.51 24.41 2.72
CA LEU A 165 -27.54 25.06 1.86
C LEU A 165 -27.67 24.34 0.50
N GLN A 166 -26.55 23.88 -0.06
CA GLN A 166 -26.53 23.15 -1.34
C GLN A 166 -27.35 21.86 -1.25
N ALA A 167 -27.17 21.09 -0.18
CA ALA A 167 -27.91 19.84 0.04
C ALA A 167 -29.41 20.11 0.21
N GLU A 168 -29.80 21.16 0.94
CA GLU A 168 -31.19 21.56 1.12
C GLU A 168 -31.83 22.00 -0.18
N LEU A 169 -31.11 22.78 -1.02
CA LEU A 169 -31.58 23.18 -2.35
C LEU A 169 -31.73 21.99 -3.30
N THR A 170 -30.78 21.06 -3.27
CA THR A 170 -30.86 19.84 -4.08
C THR A 170 -32.04 18.96 -3.68
N ALA A 171 -32.36 18.89 -2.38
CA ALA A 171 -33.51 18.14 -1.87
C ALA A 171 -34.86 18.71 -2.30
N LEU A 172 -34.94 20.00 -2.68
CA LEU A 172 -36.16 20.62 -3.23
C LEU A 172 -36.47 20.14 -4.66
N GLY A 173 -35.48 19.61 -5.40
CA GLY A 173 -35.63 19.20 -6.80
C GLY A 173 -35.50 20.36 -7.80
N GLU A 174 -35.42 20.01 -9.07
CA GLU A 174 -35.23 20.98 -10.17
C GLU A 174 -36.48 21.87 -10.43
N ASP A 175 -37.65 21.40 -10.02
CA ASP A 175 -38.94 22.11 -10.22
C ASP A 175 -39.30 23.09 -9.10
N ALA A 176 -38.37 23.39 -8.19
CA ALA A 176 -38.63 24.25 -7.04
C ALA A 176 -38.93 25.69 -7.46
N SER A 177 -40.00 26.26 -6.90
CA SER A 177 -40.36 27.65 -7.17
C SER A 177 -39.35 28.65 -6.58
N ALA A 178 -39.22 29.83 -7.17
CA ALA A 178 -38.35 30.89 -6.66
C ALA A 178 -38.67 31.27 -5.20
N GLU A 179 -39.94 31.17 -4.79
CA GLU A 179 -40.37 31.43 -3.41
C GLU A 179 -39.91 30.36 -2.45
N GLN A 180 -39.94 29.08 -2.84
CA GLN A 180 -39.43 27.98 -2.04
C GLN A 180 -37.89 28.08 -1.83
N ILE A 181 -37.18 28.40 -2.90
CA ILE A 181 -35.73 28.64 -2.86
C ILE A 181 -35.38 29.81 -1.94
N ALA A 182 -36.14 30.94 -2.06
CA ALA A 182 -35.94 32.11 -1.22
C ALA A 182 -36.20 31.80 0.28
N LYS A 183 -37.25 31.01 0.57
CA LYS A 183 -37.56 30.58 1.93
C LYS A 183 -36.46 29.73 2.54
N VAL A 184 -35.97 28.69 1.83
CA VAL A 184 -34.90 27.83 2.31
C VAL A 184 -33.62 28.64 2.57
N LYS A 185 -33.29 29.60 1.69
CA LYS A 185 -32.13 30.48 1.93
C LYS A 185 -32.32 31.36 3.15
N ALA A 186 -33.50 31.88 3.41
CA ALA A 186 -33.78 32.69 4.58
C ALA A 186 -33.72 31.86 5.87
N ASP A 187 -34.33 30.69 5.88
CA ASP A 187 -34.30 29.76 7.03
C ASP A 187 -32.87 29.29 7.34
N TRP A 188 -32.09 28.96 6.30
CA TRP A 188 -30.68 28.63 6.44
C TRP A 188 -29.87 29.78 7.03
N GLN A 189 -30.07 31.01 6.57
CA GLN A 189 -29.37 32.20 7.07
C GLN A 189 -29.62 32.40 8.58
N VAL A 190 -30.84 32.19 9.03
CA VAL A 190 -31.19 32.27 10.46
C VAL A 190 -30.46 31.22 11.27
N GLN A 191 -30.39 29.98 10.78
CA GLN A 191 -29.65 28.89 11.45
C GLN A 191 -28.14 29.18 11.48
N HIS A 192 -27.59 29.65 10.37
CA HIS A 192 -26.17 30.01 10.24
C HIS A 192 -25.79 31.11 11.26
N ASP A 193 -26.55 32.20 11.31
CA ASP A 193 -26.30 33.31 12.22
C ASP A 193 -26.48 32.93 13.68
N ALA A 194 -27.41 32.02 13.99
CA ALA A 194 -27.59 31.46 15.30
C ALA A 194 -26.37 30.63 15.75
N VAL A 195 -25.81 29.79 14.88
CA VAL A 195 -24.61 29.00 15.19
C VAL A 195 -23.38 29.89 15.35
N ILE A 196 -23.21 30.91 14.50
CA ILE A 196 -22.10 31.88 14.65
C ILE A 196 -22.20 32.62 15.98
N SER A 197 -23.37 33.13 16.35
CA SER A 197 -23.57 33.89 17.59
C SER A 197 -23.41 33.02 18.84
N SER A 198 -23.72 31.71 18.76
CA SER A 198 -23.50 30.78 19.87
C SER A 198 -22.02 30.34 20.03
N GLY A 199 -21.13 30.68 19.07
CA GLY A 199 -19.69 30.40 19.14
C GLY A 199 -19.20 29.31 18.20
N GLY A 200 -19.98 28.96 17.18
CA GLY A 200 -19.59 28.04 16.11
C GLY A 200 -19.41 26.57 16.51
N LEU A 201 -18.79 25.80 15.66
CA LEU A 201 -18.57 24.37 15.84
C LEU A 201 -17.60 24.08 16.99
N HIS A 202 -18.00 23.20 17.93
CA HIS A 202 -17.16 22.68 18.98
C HIS A 202 -16.59 21.31 18.62
N ILE A 203 -15.27 21.15 18.76
CA ILE A 203 -14.56 19.91 18.52
C ILE A 203 -14.18 19.26 19.84
N ILE A 204 -14.55 18.01 20.03
CA ILE A 204 -14.13 17.17 21.15
C ILE A 204 -13.23 16.06 20.61
N GLY A 205 -11.98 15.98 21.06
CA GLY A 205 -11.11 14.83 20.83
C GLY A 205 -11.19 13.88 22.03
N THR A 206 -11.51 12.61 21.79
CA THR A 206 -11.62 11.62 22.88
C THR A 206 -10.27 11.07 23.32
N GLU A 207 -9.22 11.32 22.54
CA GLU A 207 -7.83 10.94 22.81
C GLU A 207 -6.87 11.70 21.89
N ARG A 208 -5.58 11.71 22.22
CA ARG A 208 -4.53 12.20 21.33
C ARG A 208 -4.07 11.09 20.41
N HIS A 209 -3.84 11.44 19.16
CA HIS A 209 -3.31 10.52 18.16
C HIS A 209 -1.78 10.38 18.27
N GLU A 210 -1.23 9.36 17.65
CA GLU A 210 0.22 9.18 17.57
C GLU A 210 0.93 10.31 16.79
N SER A 211 0.20 11.03 15.92
CA SER A 211 0.72 12.16 15.14
C SER A 211 -0.08 13.43 15.46
N ARG A 212 0.64 14.51 15.80
CA ARG A 212 0.08 15.86 16.00
C ARG A 212 -0.64 16.37 14.75
N ARG A 213 -0.21 15.93 13.58
CA ARG A 213 -0.86 16.24 12.30
C ARG A 213 -2.33 15.83 12.28
N ILE A 214 -2.66 14.66 12.81
CA ILE A 214 -4.04 14.16 12.88
C ILE A 214 -4.87 14.98 13.86
N ASP A 215 -4.31 15.31 15.02
CA ASP A 215 -4.97 16.22 15.99
C ASP A 215 -5.27 17.58 15.37
N ASN A 216 -4.31 18.14 14.62
CA ASN A 216 -4.49 19.41 13.93
C ASN A 216 -5.52 19.32 12.79
N GLN A 217 -5.62 18.20 12.10
CA GLN A 217 -6.67 17.96 11.10
C GLN A 217 -8.06 17.89 11.74
N LEU A 218 -8.18 17.29 12.93
CA LEU A 218 -9.43 17.28 13.69
C LEU A 218 -9.82 18.69 14.14
N ARG A 219 -8.90 19.43 14.79
CA ARG A 219 -9.12 20.84 15.18
C ARG A 219 -9.47 21.72 13.98
N GLY A 220 -8.82 21.50 12.85
CA GLY A 220 -9.00 22.25 11.61
C GLY A 220 -10.35 22.06 10.92
N ARG A 221 -11.24 21.22 11.46
CA ARG A 221 -12.63 21.14 11.00
C ARG A 221 -13.50 22.29 11.52
N SER A 222 -13.05 22.99 12.57
CA SER A 222 -13.67 24.18 13.15
C SER A 222 -12.81 25.42 12.95
N GLY A 223 -13.41 26.59 12.96
CA GLY A 223 -12.72 27.88 12.85
C GLY A 223 -12.18 28.18 11.45
N ARG A 224 -12.86 27.73 10.40
CA ARG A 224 -12.48 27.97 8.99
C ARG A 224 -12.87 29.37 8.56
N GLN A 225 -12.05 29.98 7.73
CA GLN A 225 -12.30 31.29 7.10
C GLN A 225 -12.71 32.41 8.10
N GLY A 226 -12.17 32.36 9.33
CA GLY A 226 -12.46 33.33 10.37
C GLY A 226 -13.75 33.07 11.16
N ASP A 227 -14.42 31.95 10.96
CA ASP A 227 -15.58 31.55 11.76
C ASP A 227 -15.18 31.27 13.21
N PRO A 228 -16.08 31.54 14.18
CA PRO A 228 -15.87 31.16 15.56
C PRO A 228 -15.87 29.63 15.69
N GLY A 229 -15.21 29.14 16.74
CA GLY A 229 -15.16 27.74 17.05
C GLY A 229 -14.33 27.45 18.28
N SER A 230 -14.35 26.21 18.72
CA SER A 230 -13.51 25.77 19.84
C SER A 230 -13.12 24.31 19.72
N SER A 231 -12.02 23.92 20.36
CA SER A 231 -11.61 22.53 20.48
C SER A 231 -11.13 22.19 21.89
N ARG A 232 -11.39 20.97 22.33
CA ARG A 232 -10.86 20.42 23.57
C ARG A 232 -10.57 18.93 23.43
N PHE A 233 -9.48 18.45 24.01
CA PHE A 233 -9.15 17.03 24.09
C PHE A 233 -9.36 16.52 25.51
N TYR A 234 -9.97 15.35 25.60
CA TYR A 234 -10.23 14.61 26.82
C TYR A 234 -9.39 13.35 26.82
N LEU A 235 -8.52 13.19 27.80
CA LEU A 235 -7.52 12.14 27.86
C LEU A 235 -7.67 11.34 29.14
N SER A 236 -7.28 10.07 29.12
CA SER A 236 -7.13 9.24 30.31
C SER A 236 -5.77 8.56 30.33
N LEU A 237 -5.31 8.14 31.52
CA LEU A 237 -4.09 7.35 31.64
C LEU A 237 -4.23 5.97 30.98
N ASP A 238 -5.47 5.54 30.68
CA ASP A 238 -5.77 4.29 30.00
C ASP A 238 -5.63 4.38 28.48
N ASP A 239 -5.54 5.59 27.91
CA ASP A 239 -5.42 5.78 26.45
C ASP A 239 -4.10 5.22 25.92
N ALA A 240 -4.10 4.70 24.69
CA ALA A 240 -2.97 4.01 24.08
C ALA A 240 -1.67 4.82 24.12
N LEU A 241 -1.73 6.09 23.73
CA LEU A 241 -0.58 7.00 23.78
C LEU A 241 -0.08 7.20 25.21
N MET A 242 -1.01 7.39 26.17
CA MET A 242 -0.67 7.61 27.55
C MET A 242 -0.03 6.38 28.20
N ARG A 243 -0.46 5.16 27.86
CA ARG A 243 0.16 3.91 28.34
C ARG A 243 1.63 3.76 27.93
N ILE A 244 2.01 4.29 26.76
CA ILE A 244 3.42 4.27 26.31
C ILE A 244 4.31 5.14 27.20
N PHE A 245 3.79 6.25 27.74
CA PHE A 245 4.58 7.26 28.43
C PHE A 245 4.23 7.43 29.92
N ALA A 246 2.99 7.11 30.30
CA ALA A 246 2.57 7.15 31.70
C ALA A 246 2.99 5.85 32.38
N SER A 247 4.18 5.87 33.02
CA SER A 247 4.54 4.77 33.90
C SER A 247 3.56 4.68 35.09
N ASP A 248 3.38 3.46 35.66
CA ASP A 248 2.61 3.25 36.90
C ASP A 248 3.02 4.22 38.03
N ARG A 249 4.27 4.71 37.96
CA ARG A 249 4.79 5.74 38.88
C ARG A 249 4.07 7.09 38.72
N MET A 250 3.69 7.49 37.49
CA MET A 250 2.99 8.75 37.23
C MET A 250 1.54 8.67 37.74
N ALA A 251 0.86 7.55 37.49
CA ALA A 251 -0.47 7.29 38.03
C ALA A 251 -0.43 7.26 39.59
N GLY A 252 0.59 6.63 40.18
CA GLY A 252 0.80 6.62 41.64
C GLY A 252 1.13 8.00 42.22
N MET A 253 1.88 8.84 41.50
CA MET A 253 2.20 10.20 41.91
C MET A 253 0.95 11.11 41.83
N MET A 254 0.15 11.00 40.78
CA MET A 254 -1.09 11.74 40.63
C MET A 254 -2.11 11.43 41.75
N ARG A 255 -2.27 10.13 42.12
CA ARG A 255 -3.09 9.72 43.25
C ARG A 255 -2.57 10.28 44.58
N ARG A 256 -1.24 10.35 44.76
CA ARG A 256 -0.61 10.94 45.97
C ARG A 256 -0.76 12.46 46.04
N LEU A 257 -0.92 13.15 44.89
CA LEU A 257 -1.19 14.57 44.81
C LEU A 257 -2.66 14.92 45.16
N GLY A 258 -3.47 13.93 45.60
CA GLY A 258 -4.80 14.14 46.09
C GLY A 258 -5.88 14.24 45.03
N MET A 259 -5.65 13.73 43.81
CA MET A 259 -6.73 13.66 42.83
C MET A 259 -7.85 12.74 43.29
N GLU A 260 -9.03 13.30 43.40
CA GLU A 260 -10.25 12.54 43.64
C GLU A 260 -10.80 11.93 42.31
N LYS A 261 -11.66 10.93 42.46
CA LYS A 261 -12.34 10.31 41.30
C LYS A 261 -13.24 11.37 40.62
N GLY A 262 -13.13 11.51 39.30
CA GLY A 262 -13.88 12.52 38.54
C GLY A 262 -13.17 13.86 38.34
N GLU A 263 -12.04 14.12 39.01
CA GLU A 263 -11.27 15.35 38.80
C GLU A 263 -10.35 15.24 37.57
N ALA A 264 -10.28 16.34 36.81
CA ALA A 264 -9.38 16.48 35.66
C ALA A 264 -8.13 17.29 36.02
N ILE A 265 -7.00 16.91 35.50
CA ILE A 265 -5.81 17.77 35.49
C ILE A 265 -5.86 18.67 34.27
N GLU A 266 -5.89 19.97 34.50
CA GLU A 266 -5.70 20.98 33.47
C GLU A 266 -4.42 21.77 33.79
N HIS A 267 -3.27 21.37 33.20
CA HIS A 267 -2.02 22.06 33.48
C HIS A 267 -1.15 22.11 32.21
N PRO A 268 -0.58 23.30 31.86
CA PRO A 268 0.25 23.45 30.65
C PRO A 268 1.47 22.52 30.57
N TRP A 269 2.01 22.10 31.72
CA TRP A 269 3.11 21.16 31.79
C TRP A 269 2.70 19.77 31.31
N VAL A 270 1.50 19.33 31.61
CA VAL A 270 0.96 18.03 31.16
C VAL A 270 0.77 18.04 29.63
N SER A 271 0.18 19.09 29.06
CA SER A 271 0.03 19.25 27.64
C SER A 271 1.38 19.24 26.89
N ARG A 272 2.41 19.89 27.45
CA ARG A 272 3.78 19.85 26.91
C ARG A 272 4.40 18.46 26.99
N ALA A 273 4.17 17.73 28.08
CA ALA A 273 4.65 16.36 28.23
C ALA A 273 4.04 15.43 27.18
N ILE A 274 2.73 15.56 26.91
CA ILE A 274 2.01 14.81 25.90
C ILE A 274 2.54 15.15 24.49
N GLU A 275 2.72 16.43 24.19
CA GLU A 275 3.30 16.85 22.90
C GLU A 275 4.71 16.29 22.68
N ASN A 276 5.56 16.29 23.72
CA ASN A 276 6.88 15.68 23.62
C ASN A 276 6.81 14.16 23.44
N ALA A 277 5.81 13.51 24.04
CA ALA A 277 5.54 12.10 23.83
C ALA A 277 5.16 11.82 22.38
N GLN A 278 4.23 12.60 21.80
CA GLN A 278 3.85 12.48 20.38
C GLN A 278 5.06 12.68 19.46
N ARG A 279 5.91 13.69 19.71
CA ARG A 279 7.13 13.90 18.91
C ARG A 279 8.06 12.69 18.93
N LYS A 280 8.18 11.98 20.06
CA LYS A 280 8.99 10.75 20.12
C LYS A 280 8.37 9.61 19.32
N VAL A 281 7.05 9.46 19.36
CA VAL A 281 6.35 8.44 18.54
C VAL A 281 6.47 8.78 17.07
N GLU A 282 6.25 10.05 16.68
CA GLU A 282 6.43 10.54 15.32
C GLU A 282 7.83 10.23 14.79
N ALA A 283 8.88 10.54 15.57
CA ALA A 283 10.26 10.26 15.21
C ALA A 283 10.51 8.76 15.03
N ARG A 284 10.03 7.91 15.96
CA ARG A 284 10.16 6.46 15.85
C ARG A 284 9.44 5.91 14.59
N ASN A 285 8.23 6.38 14.34
CA ASN A 285 7.46 5.97 13.17
C ASN A 285 8.14 6.44 11.87
N PHE A 286 8.73 7.63 11.87
CA PHE A 286 9.57 8.11 10.76
C PHE A 286 10.78 7.21 10.54
N ASP A 287 11.52 6.86 11.60
CA ASP A 287 12.69 5.96 11.48
C ASP A 287 12.30 4.60 10.90
N ILE A 288 11.16 4.03 11.31
CA ILE A 288 10.65 2.77 10.75
C ILE A 288 10.34 2.94 9.25
N ARG A 289 9.61 4.01 8.87
CA ARG A 289 9.32 4.29 7.45
C ARG A 289 10.58 4.49 6.62
N LYS A 290 11.57 5.22 7.17
CA LYS A 290 12.86 5.44 6.54
C LYS A 290 13.64 4.13 6.34
N GLN A 291 13.66 3.24 7.33
CA GLN A 291 14.29 1.93 7.17
C GLN A 291 13.63 1.09 6.07
N LEU A 292 12.30 1.06 6.02
CA LEU A 292 11.58 0.35 4.96
C LEU A 292 11.91 0.94 3.57
N LEU A 293 11.97 2.26 3.48
CA LEU A 293 12.34 2.94 2.23
C LEU A 293 13.78 2.62 1.80
N GLU A 294 14.73 2.57 2.73
CA GLU A 294 16.13 2.23 2.42
C GLU A 294 16.29 0.81 1.81
N PHE A 295 15.44 -0.14 2.19
CA PHE A 295 15.39 -1.45 1.54
C PHE A 295 14.69 -1.38 0.17
N ASP A 296 13.59 -0.64 0.06
CA ASP A 296 12.86 -0.49 -1.19
C ASP A 296 13.66 0.32 -2.24
N ASP A 297 14.52 1.25 -1.81
CA ASP A 297 15.39 2.03 -2.69
C ASP A 297 16.30 1.12 -3.54
N VAL A 298 16.82 0.04 -2.97
CA VAL A 298 17.66 -0.92 -3.71
C VAL A 298 16.86 -1.60 -4.83
N ALA A 299 15.67 -2.08 -4.51
CA ALA A 299 14.78 -2.67 -5.53
C ALA A 299 14.31 -1.62 -6.57
N ASN A 300 14.13 -0.37 -6.14
CA ASN A 300 13.72 0.71 -7.02
C ASN A 300 14.83 1.14 -8.00
N ASP A 301 16.08 1.13 -7.58
CA ASP A 301 17.21 1.42 -8.47
C ASP A 301 17.35 0.32 -9.55
N GLN A 302 17.21 -0.95 -9.17
CA GLN A 302 17.17 -2.07 -10.11
C GLN A 302 15.96 -1.99 -11.05
N ARG A 303 14.79 -1.58 -10.54
CA ARG A 303 13.57 -1.36 -11.33
C ARG A 303 13.78 -0.31 -12.42
N LYS A 304 14.44 0.80 -12.10
CA LYS A 304 14.75 1.83 -13.09
C LYS A 304 15.57 1.27 -14.26
N VAL A 305 16.63 0.51 -13.95
CA VAL A 305 17.47 -0.13 -14.98
C VAL A 305 16.67 -1.08 -15.84
N VAL A 306 15.88 -1.97 -15.23
CA VAL A 306 15.05 -2.94 -15.98
C VAL A 306 14.00 -2.25 -16.84
N TYR A 307 13.33 -1.22 -16.32
CA TYR A 307 12.29 -0.51 -17.08
C TYR A 307 12.87 0.36 -18.18
N GLU A 308 14.05 0.95 -17.99
CA GLU A 308 14.78 1.67 -19.02
C GLU A 308 15.15 0.73 -20.18
N GLN A 309 15.77 -0.41 -19.88
CA GLN A 309 16.06 -1.44 -20.86
C GLN A 309 14.80 -1.96 -21.57
N ARG A 310 13.71 -2.16 -20.81
CA ARG A 310 12.43 -2.59 -21.38
C ARG A 310 11.85 -1.56 -22.35
N ASN A 311 11.91 -0.28 -22.01
CA ASN A 311 11.44 0.81 -22.86
C ASN A 311 12.31 0.94 -24.12
N GLU A 312 13.64 0.85 -23.99
CA GLU A 312 14.55 0.82 -25.13
C GLU A 312 14.22 -0.33 -26.08
N LEU A 313 13.97 -1.54 -25.55
CA LEU A 313 13.53 -2.68 -26.35
C LEU A 313 12.18 -2.44 -27.03
N LEU A 314 11.23 -1.77 -26.38
CA LEU A 314 9.93 -1.46 -26.98
C LEU A 314 10.02 -0.45 -28.11
N ASP A 315 10.89 0.55 -27.96
CA ASP A 315 11.07 1.64 -28.94
C ASP A 315 11.98 1.22 -30.11
N ALA A 316 12.92 0.28 -29.87
CA ALA A 316 13.85 -0.18 -30.90
C ALA A 316 13.12 -0.88 -32.05
N THR A 317 13.46 -0.51 -33.26
CA THR A 317 13.00 -1.20 -34.49
C THR A 317 13.89 -2.39 -34.82
N ASP A 318 15.16 -2.33 -34.48
CA ASP A 318 16.17 -3.36 -34.67
C ASP A 318 17.02 -3.54 -33.43
N ILE A 319 17.17 -4.77 -32.95
CA ILE A 319 17.99 -5.16 -31.81
C ILE A 319 19.08 -6.17 -32.15
N SER A 320 19.39 -6.33 -33.45
CA SER A 320 20.36 -7.31 -33.94
C SER A 320 21.75 -7.16 -33.34
N GLU A 321 22.23 -5.94 -33.21
CA GLU A 321 23.52 -5.66 -32.57
C GLU A 321 23.53 -6.07 -31.09
N THR A 322 22.44 -5.78 -30.38
CA THR A 322 22.28 -6.18 -28.97
C THR A 322 22.28 -7.70 -28.83
N ILE A 323 21.51 -8.41 -29.66
CA ILE A 323 21.46 -9.87 -29.65
C ILE A 323 22.81 -10.47 -30.01
N SER A 324 23.52 -9.91 -30.99
CA SER A 324 24.86 -10.38 -31.37
C SER A 324 25.86 -10.20 -30.21
N ALA A 325 25.85 -9.06 -29.54
CA ALA A 325 26.71 -8.82 -28.38
C ALA A 325 26.39 -9.78 -27.22
N ILE A 326 25.12 -9.98 -26.90
CA ILE A 326 24.68 -10.92 -25.85
C ILE A 326 25.09 -12.35 -26.22
N ARG A 327 24.93 -12.77 -27.48
CA ARG A 327 25.32 -14.10 -27.95
C ARG A 327 26.82 -14.32 -27.80
N THR A 328 27.63 -13.34 -28.14
CA THR A 328 29.09 -13.41 -27.98
C THR A 328 29.46 -13.56 -26.50
N ASP A 329 28.88 -12.72 -25.61
CA ASP A 329 29.12 -12.78 -24.17
C ASP A 329 28.72 -14.16 -23.57
N VAL A 330 27.53 -14.66 -23.93
CA VAL A 330 27.01 -15.93 -23.43
C VAL A 330 27.91 -17.12 -23.86
N ILE A 331 28.24 -17.19 -25.15
CA ILE A 331 29.08 -18.26 -25.68
C ILE A 331 30.48 -18.20 -25.06
N GLU A 332 31.07 -17.02 -24.94
CA GLU A 332 32.36 -16.83 -24.26
C GLU A 332 32.33 -17.28 -22.81
N GLY A 333 31.25 -16.95 -22.11
CA GLY A 333 31.01 -17.41 -20.74
C GLY A 333 30.91 -18.94 -20.64
N VAL A 334 30.19 -19.56 -21.57
CA VAL A 334 30.08 -21.02 -21.65
C VAL A 334 31.41 -21.66 -21.96
N ILE A 335 32.15 -21.18 -22.98
CA ILE A 335 33.49 -21.70 -23.29
C ILE A 335 34.40 -21.61 -22.07
N SER A 336 34.39 -20.50 -21.34
CA SER A 336 35.26 -20.25 -20.19
C SER A 336 34.99 -21.20 -19.01
N GLN A 337 33.81 -21.80 -18.91
CA GLN A 337 33.49 -22.81 -17.88
C GLN A 337 34.20 -24.14 -18.16
N TYR A 338 34.40 -24.50 -19.42
CA TYR A 338 35.00 -25.77 -19.86
C TYR A 338 36.45 -25.60 -20.30
N ILE A 339 36.81 -24.44 -20.77
CA ILE A 339 38.14 -24.04 -21.19
C ILE A 339 38.50 -22.78 -20.39
N PRO A 340 39.06 -22.92 -19.17
CA PRO A 340 39.43 -21.74 -18.37
C PRO A 340 40.46 -20.86 -19.11
N PRO A 341 40.32 -19.53 -19.08
CA PRO A 341 41.26 -18.63 -19.71
C PRO A 341 42.71 -18.88 -19.28
N GLN A 342 43.65 -18.88 -20.28
CA GLN A 342 45.07 -19.09 -20.07
C GLN A 342 45.41 -20.48 -19.45
N SER A 343 44.55 -21.47 -19.62
CA SER A 343 44.76 -22.83 -19.17
C SER A 343 45.47 -23.69 -20.22
N LEU A 344 46.08 -24.78 -19.73
CA LEU A 344 46.69 -25.81 -20.60
C LEU A 344 45.57 -26.69 -21.15
N ASP A 345 45.78 -27.22 -22.38
CA ASP A 345 44.86 -28.13 -23.08
C ASP A 345 44.48 -29.39 -22.27
N GLU A 346 45.36 -29.85 -21.36
CA GLU A 346 45.09 -30.95 -20.42
C GLU A 346 43.94 -30.64 -19.43
N MET A 347 43.64 -29.37 -19.21
CA MET A 347 42.58 -28.91 -18.31
C MET A 347 41.24 -28.71 -19.00
N TRP A 348 41.16 -28.87 -20.30
CA TRP A 348 39.97 -28.60 -21.08
C TRP A 348 38.99 -29.77 -21.08
N ASP A 349 37.75 -29.52 -20.73
CA ASP A 349 36.66 -30.49 -20.84
C ASP A 349 35.92 -30.29 -22.19
N ILE A 350 36.56 -30.77 -23.26
CA ILE A 350 36.00 -30.65 -24.60
C ILE A 350 34.69 -31.44 -24.80
N PRO A 351 34.58 -32.71 -24.33
CA PRO A 351 33.32 -33.46 -24.41
C PRO A 351 32.17 -32.76 -23.66
N GLY A 352 32.44 -32.17 -22.51
CA GLY A 352 31.45 -31.40 -21.75
C GLY A 352 31.00 -30.16 -22.51
N LEU A 353 31.92 -29.43 -23.15
CA LEU A 353 31.62 -28.27 -23.97
C LEU A 353 30.75 -28.64 -25.18
N GLU A 354 31.13 -29.68 -25.93
CA GLU A 354 30.35 -30.16 -27.09
C GLU A 354 28.91 -30.53 -26.68
N GLN A 355 28.77 -31.26 -25.56
CA GLN A 355 27.47 -31.64 -25.04
C GLN A 355 26.65 -30.42 -24.63
N ARG A 356 27.26 -29.43 -23.98
CA ARG A 356 26.61 -28.19 -23.53
C ARG A 356 26.14 -27.35 -24.71
N LEU A 357 27.00 -27.15 -25.72
CA LEU A 357 26.65 -26.41 -26.93
C LEU A 357 25.50 -27.08 -27.71
N LYS A 358 25.47 -28.40 -27.75
CA LYS A 358 24.39 -29.15 -28.37
C LYS A 358 23.08 -29.03 -27.59
N ALA A 359 23.11 -29.19 -26.25
CA ALA A 359 21.92 -29.22 -25.43
C ALA A 359 21.26 -27.83 -25.31
N ASP A 360 22.05 -26.79 -25.08
CA ASP A 360 21.53 -25.45 -24.81
C ASP A 360 21.32 -24.62 -26.06
N PHE A 361 22.17 -24.77 -27.08
CA PHE A 361 22.15 -23.92 -28.28
C PHE A 361 21.86 -24.69 -29.58
N ASN A 362 21.67 -26.01 -29.50
CA ASN A 362 21.45 -26.87 -30.68
C ASN A 362 22.58 -26.77 -31.72
N LEU A 363 23.84 -26.62 -31.25
CA LEU A 363 25.04 -26.50 -32.05
C LEU A 363 25.87 -27.77 -31.95
N GLU A 364 26.00 -28.49 -33.02
CA GLU A 364 26.86 -29.69 -33.11
C GLU A 364 28.21 -29.32 -33.73
N LEU A 365 29.19 -29.02 -32.87
CA LEU A 365 30.54 -28.64 -33.30
C LEU A 365 31.51 -29.77 -32.95
N PRO A 366 32.26 -30.29 -33.93
CA PRO A 366 33.22 -31.38 -33.71
C PRO A 366 34.55 -30.84 -33.19
N ILE A 367 34.55 -30.24 -32.00
CA ILE A 367 35.70 -29.52 -31.41
C ILE A 367 36.87 -30.49 -31.18
N ALA A 368 36.59 -31.69 -30.67
CA ALA A 368 37.61 -32.72 -30.45
C ALA A 368 38.33 -33.09 -31.78
N GLN A 369 37.58 -33.14 -32.90
CA GLN A 369 38.15 -33.40 -34.20
C GLN A 369 39.03 -32.25 -34.70
N TRP A 370 38.58 -30.99 -34.49
CA TRP A 370 39.39 -29.82 -34.88
C TRP A 370 40.75 -29.78 -34.17
N LEU A 371 40.78 -30.14 -32.89
CA LEU A 371 42.03 -30.23 -32.10
C LEU A 371 42.92 -31.38 -32.55
N ALA A 372 42.35 -32.49 -33.04
CA ALA A 372 43.10 -33.61 -33.58
C ALA A 372 43.74 -33.27 -34.94
N ASP A 373 43.02 -32.52 -35.77
CA ASP A 373 43.42 -32.14 -37.14
C ASP A 373 44.45 -31.00 -37.16
N ASP A 374 44.31 -30.01 -36.21
CA ASP A 374 45.21 -28.85 -36.13
C ASP A 374 45.83 -28.72 -34.72
N LYS A 375 47.05 -29.23 -34.56
CA LYS A 375 47.80 -29.11 -33.31
C LYS A 375 48.26 -27.68 -32.96
N LYS A 376 48.05 -26.70 -33.82
CA LYS A 376 48.34 -25.27 -33.61
C LYS A 376 47.08 -24.47 -33.23
N LEU A 377 45.98 -25.16 -32.99
CA LEU A 377 44.74 -24.52 -32.58
C LEU A 377 44.80 -24.25 -31.07
N PHE A 378 45.46 -23.13 -30.68
CA PHE A 378 45.54 -22.65 -29.30
C PHE A 378 44.20 -22.07 -28.86
N GLU A 379 44.06 -21.87 -27.54
CA GLU A 379 42.84 -21.41 -26.88
C GLU A 379 42.15 -20.24 -27.62
N GLU A 380 42.87 -19.15 -27.89
CA GLU A 380 42.30 -17.96 -28.55
C GLU A 380 41.70 -18.27 -29.93
N LYS A 381 42.42 -19.00 -30.73
CA LYS A 381 41.94 -19.41 -32.08
C LYS A 381 40.78 -20.39 -32.02
N LEU A 382 40.77 -21.26 -31.00
CA LEU A 382 39.65 -22.18 -30.78
C LEU A 382 38.39 -21.39 -30.39
N ARG A 383 38.50 -20.43 -29.52
CA ARG A 383 37.40 -19.54 -29.13
C ARG A 383 36.87 -18.74 -30.34
N GLU A 384 37.75 -18.14 -31.12
CA GLU A 384 37.41 -17.43 -32.35
C GLU A 384 36.68 -18.34 -33.35
N ARG A 385 37.15 -19.57 -33.52
CA ARG A 385 36.52 -20.53 -34.40
C ARG A 385 35.12 -20.94 -33.93
N ILE A 386 34.95 -21.22 -32.67
CA ILE A 386 33.64 -21.53 -32.07
C ILE A 386 32.70 -20.35 -32.30
N GLN A 387 33.14 -19.10 -31.99
CA GLN A 387 32.35 -17.90 -32.22
C GLN A 387 31.94 -17.72 -33.69
N GLN A 388 32.85 -17.97 -34.63
CA GLN A 388 32.56 -17.91 -36.06
C GLN A 388 31.49 -18.92 -36.51
N GLU A 389 31.57 -20.16 -36.01
CA GLU A 389 30.57 -21.20 -36.33
C GLU A 389 29.19 -20.86 -35.76
N VAL A 390 29.16 -20.31 -34.52
CA VAL A 390 27.93 -19.81 -33.89
C VAL A 390 27.30 -18.69 -34.73
N GLU A 391 28.11 -17.72 -35.18
CA GLU A 391 27.65 -16.61 -36.01
C GLU A 391 27.15 -17.09 -37.38
N GLN A 392 27.85 -18.03 -38.02
CA GLN A 392 27.41 -18.62 -39.28
C GLN A 392 26.08 -19.38 -39.14
N ALA A 393 25.93 -20.17 -38.07
CA ALA A 393 24.68 -20.88 -37.80
C ALA A 393 23.51 -19.91 -37.63
N TYR A 394 23.73 -18.78 -36.92
CA TYR A 394 22.70 -17.77 -36.73
C TYR A 394 22.37 -16.99 -38.01
N SER A 395 23.39 -16.62 -38.79
CA SER A 395 23.21 -15.97 -40.09
C SER A 395 22.46 -16.86 -41.08
N HIS A 396 22.72 -18.19 -41.05
CA HIS A 396 21.96 -19.14 -41.86
C HIS A 396 20.48 -19.18 -41.47
N LYS A 397 20.20 -19.14 -40.16
CA LYS A 397 18.83 -19.04 -39.62
C LYS A 397 18.13 -17.77 -40.09
N GLU A 398 18.82 -16.62 -40.06
CA GLU A 398 18.30 -15.35 -40.55
C GLU A 398 17.94 -15.39 -42.03
N GLN A 399 18.79 -16.01 -42.85
CA GLN A 399 18.53 -16.18 -44.30
C GLN A 399 17.29 -17.05 -44.57
N MET A 400 17.06 -18.09 -43.74
CA MET A 400 15.90 -18.98 -43.93
C MET A 400 14.57 -18.31 -43.51
N VAL A 401 14.58 -17.56 -42.45
CA VAL A 401 13.36 -16.99 -41.84
C VAL A 401 13.04 -15.60 -42.40
N GLY A 402 14.06 -14.89 -42.80
CA GLY A 402 14.00 -13.48 -43.19
C GLY A 402 14.28 -12.54 -42.02
N PRO A 403 14.98 -11.41 -42.29
CA PRO A 403 15.46 -10.53 -41.22
C PRO A 403 14.32 -9.88 -40.41
N GLN A 404 13.23 -9.48 -41.04
CA GLN A 404 12.12 -8.82 -40.37
C GLN A 404 11.43 -9.73 -39.32
N VAL A 405 11.14 -10.97 -39.70
CA VAL A 405 10.49 -11.95 -38.82
C VAL A 405 11.42 -12.32 -37.67
N LEU A 406 12.73 -12.47 -37.96
CA LEU A 406 13.69 -12.78 -36.93
C LEU A 406 13.80 -11.61 -35.88
N ARG A 407 13.84 -10.33 -36.33
CA ARG A 407 13.87 -9.16 -35.42
C ARG A 407 12.64 -9.11 -34.52
N GLN A 408 11.45 -9.36 -35.04
CA GLN A 408 10.23 -9.41 -34.25
C GLN A 408 10.30 -10.53 -33.21
N PHE A 409 10.78 -11.71 -33.61
CA PHE A 409 10.92 -12.83 -32.69
C PHE A 409 11.95 -12.57 -31.60
N GLU A 410 13.14 -12.04 -31.93
CA GLU A 410 14.16 -11.63 -30.96
C GLU A 410 13.59 -10.66 -29.92
N LYS A 411 12.88 -9.63 -30.38
CA LYS A 411 12.24 -8.63 -29.51
C LYS A 411 11.19 -9.26 -28.60
N ALA A 412 10.34 -10.14 -29.13
CA ALA A 412 9.31 -10.82 -28.35
C ALA A 412 9.91 -11.71 -27.25
N ILE A 413 10.92 -12.52 -27.59
CA ILE A 413 11.59 -13.39 -26.62
C ILE A 413 12.34 -12.58 -25.58
N MET A 414 13.04 -11.52 -25.97
CA MET A 414 13.77 -10.66 -25.03
C MET A 414 12.83 -10.02 -24.00
N LEU A 415 11.70 -9.46 -24.46
CA LEU A 415 10.69 -8.87 -23.56
C LEU A 415 10.05 -9.92 -22.65
N GLN A 416 9.70 -11.09 -23.19
CA GLN A 416 9.10 -12.17 -22.38
C GLN A 416 10.06 -12.68 -21.31
N SER A 417 11.31 -12.91 -21.67
CA SER A 417 12.33 -13.37 -20.71
C SER A 417 12.61 -12.31 -19.66
N LEU A 418 12.73 -11.03 -20.06
CA LEU A 418 12.93 -9.93 -19.12
C LEU A 418 11.79 -9.83 -18.10
N ASP A 419 10.54 -9.89 -18.55
CA ASP A 419 9.37 -9.80 -17.67
C ASP A 419 9.30 -11.01 -16.72
N THR A 420 9.66 -12.21 -17.17
CA THR A 420 9.65 -13.42 -16.34
C THR A 420 10.74 -13.38 -15.25
N HIS A 421 11.99 -13.14 -15.65
CA HIS A 421 13.12 -13.09 -14.71
C HIS A 421 12.99 -11.94 -13.73
N TRP A 422 12.45 -10.78 -14.15
CA TRP A 422 12.19 -9.67 -13.25
C TRP A 422 11.15 -10.01 -12.17
N LYS A 423 10.07 -10.70 -12.51
CA LYS A 423 9.06 -11.15 -11.53
C LYS A 423 9.66 -12.11 -10.51
N GLU A 424 10.46 -13.08 -10.96
CA GLU A 424 11.15 -14.03 -10.10
C GLU A 424 12.17 -13.34 -9.19
N HIS A 425 12.91 -12.37 -9.72
CA HIS A 425 13.86 -11.58 -8.97
C HIS A 425 13.19 -10.77 -7.85
N LEU A 426 12.05 -10.13 -8.13
CA LEU A 426 11.29 -9.41 -7.11
C LEU A 426 10.84 -10.32 -5.96
N ALA A 427 10.42 -11.55 -6.27
CA ALA A 427 10.09 -12.54 -5.26
C ALA A 427 11.33 -12.94 -4.42
N ALA A 428 12.48 -13.13 -5.07
CA ALA A 428 13.75 -13.42 -4.37
C ALA A 428 14.18 -12.26 -3.46
N MET A 429 14.01 -11.01 -3.91
CA MET A 429 14.29 -9.80 -3.12
C MET A 429 13.38 -9.70 -1.88
N ASP A 430 12.10 -10.07 -1.98
CA ASP A 430 11.20 -10.11 -0.83
C ASP A 430 11.62 -11.17 0.18
N HIS A 431 12.04 -12.35 -0.26
CA HIS A 431 12.59 -13.39 0.62
C HIS A 431 13.87 -12.92 1.32
N LEU A 432 14.77 -12.29 0.58
CA LEU A 432 16.00 -11.72 1.15
C LEU A 432 15.67 -10.69 2.24
N ARG A 433 14.72 -9.78 1.98
CA ARG A 433 14.28 -8.75 2.93
C ARG A 433 13.75 -9.34 4.23
N GLN A 434 12.95 -10.41 4.16
CA GLN A 434 12.39 -11.08 5.34
C GLN A 434 13.49 -11.69 6.23
N GLY A 435 14.54 -12.26 5.63
CA GLY A 435 15.62 -12.96 6.34
C GLY A 435 16.80 -12.09 6.76
N ILE A 436 16.96 -10.90 6.19
CA ILE A 436 18.21 -10.12 6.30
C ILE A 436 18.55 -9.67 7.72
N ASN A 437 17.54 -9.41 8.55
CA ASN A 437 17.73 -8.97 9.93
C ASN A 437 18.46 -10.05 10.78
N LEU A 438 18.39 -11.32 10.41
CA LEU A 438 19.11 -12.41 11.08
C LEU A 438 20.62 -12.27 10.93
N ARG A 439 21.13 -11.55 9.92
CA ARG A 439 22.55 -11.25 9.73
C ARG A 439 23.13 -10.42 10.89
N GLY A 440 22.27 -9.67 11.60
CA GLY A 440 22.66 -8.91 12.79
C GLY A 440 23.19 -9.79 13.93
N TYR A 441 22.74 -11.05 14.05
CA TYR A 441 23.28 -12.00 15.04
C TYR A 441 24.76 -12.37 14.75
N ALA A 442 25.18 -12.30 13.49
CA ALA A 442 26.57 -12.50 13.07
C ALA A 442 27.39 -11.19 13.12
N GLN A 443 26.92 -10.14 13.81
CA GLN A 443 27.56 -8.82 13.91
C GLN A 443 27.75 -8.11 12.56
N LYS A 444 27.00 -8.50 11.54
CA LYS A 444 26.99 -7.83 10.24
C LYS A 444 25.92 -6.76 10.20
N ASN A 445 26.18 -5.69 9.43
CA ASN A 445 25.17 -4.66 9.21
C ASN A 445 24.12 -5.16 8.21
N PRO A 446 22.85 -5.38 8.62
CA PRO A 446 21.83 -5.94 7.74
C PRO A 446 21.59 -5.13 6.45
N LYS A 447 21.73 -3.80 6.51
CA LYS A 447 21.54 -2.93 5.33
C LYS A 447 22.65 -3.10 4.29
N GLN A 448 23.90 -3.24 4.75
CA GLN A 448 25.05 -3.44 3.85
C GLN A 448 24.99 -4.84 3.23
N GLU A 449 24.69 -5.86 4.03
CA GLU A 449 24.52 -7.23 3.53
C GLU A 449 23.35 -7.31 2.53
N TYR A 450 22.24 -6.65 2.82
CA TYR A 450 21.12 -6.59 1.87
C TYR A 450 21.52 -5.98 0.52
N LYS A 451 22.23 -4.85 0.52
CA LYS A 451 22.70 -4.23 -0.72
C LYS A 451 23.64 -5.15 -1.51
N ARG A 452 24.55 -5.83 -0.82
CA ARG A 452 25.49 -6.76 -1.44
C ARG A 452 24.78 -7.97 -2.04
N GLU A 453 23.97 -8.66 -1.23
CA GLU A 453 23.24 -9.86 -1.67
C GLU A 453 22.22 -9.51 -2.77
N ALA A 454 21.56 -8.36 -2.69
CA ALA A 454 20.64 -7.87 -3.72
C ALA A 454 21.37 -7.58 -5.05
N PHE A 455 22.58 -7.04 -5.01
CA PHE A 455 23.39 -6.83 -6.20
C PHE A 455 23.82 -8.17 -6.84
N GLU A 456 24.24 -9.14 -6.03
CA GLU A 456 24.59 -10.48 -6.51
C GLU A 456 23.38 -11.17 -7.16
N LEU A 457 22.19 -11.10 -6.54
CA LEU A 457 20.94 -11.63 -7.10
C LEU A 457 20.60 -10.98 -8.44
N PHE A 458 20.75 -9.65 -8.54
CA PHE A 458 20.45 -8.90 -9.75
C PHE A 458 21.41 -9.25 -10.90
N SER A 459 22.72 -9.32 -10.61
CA SER A 459 23.71 -9.74 -11.60
C SER A 459 23.42 -11.16 -12.11
N ASN A 460 23.15 -12.09 -11.22
CA ASN A 460 22.80 -13.46 -11.59
C ASN A 460 21.52 -13.53 -12.44
N MET A 461 20.52 -12.70 -12.11
CA MET A 461 19.29 -12.60 -12.91
C MET A 461 19.59 -12.12 -14.34
N LEU A 462 20.44 -11.10 -14.51
CA LEU A 462 20.81 -10.59 -15.84
C LEU A 462 21.61 -11.63 -16.65
N ASP A 463 22.52 -12.35 -16.00
CA ASP A 463 23.30 -13.40 -16.67
C ASP A 463 22.41 -14.57 -17.08
N GLN A 464 21.47 -14.99 -16.22
CA GLN A 464 20.51 -16.04 -16.55
C GLN A 464 19.56 -15.63 -17.68
N LEU A 465 19.09 -14.37 -17.65
CA LEU A 465 18.27 -13.81 -18.72
C LEU A 465 18.99 -13.88 -20.08
N LYS A 466 20.27 -13.46 -20.14
CA LYS A 466 21.06 -13.53 -21.37
C LYS A 466 21.17 -14.97 -21.88
N LEU A 467 21.47 -15.91 -20.98
CA LEU A 467 21.62 -17.32 -21.30
C LEU A 467 20.31 -17.91 -21.84
N ASP A 468 19.18 -17.63 -21.18
CA ASP A 468 17.87 -18.15 -21.59
C ASP A 468 17.41 -17.58 -22.92
N VAL A 469 17.62 -16.27 -23.16
CA VAL A 469 17.30 -15.63 -24.45
C VAL A 469 18.08 -16.30 -25.59
N ILE A 470 19.40 -16.41 -25.45
CA ILE A 470 20.22 -17.02 -26.52
C ILE A 470 19.91 -18.51 -26.69
N GLY A 471 19.66 -19.23 -25.59
CA GLY A 471 19.25 -20.62 -25.61
C GLY A 471 17.93 -20.83 -26.38
N VAL A 472 16.92 -20.01 -26.15
CA VAL A 472 15.63 -20.06 -26.87
C VAL A 472 15.83 -19.67 -28.33
N LEU A 473 16.51 -18.54 -28.61
CA LEU A 473 16.76 -18.08 -29.97
C LEU A 473 17.55 -19.10 -30.80
N SER A 474 18.44 -19.86 -30.19
CA SER A 474 19.24 -20.88 -30.89
C SER A 474 18.40 -22.13 -31.20
N ARG A 475 17.62 -22.64 -30.25
CA ARG A 475 16.87 -23.91 -30.36
C ARG A 475 15.61 -23.82 -31.20
N VAL A 476 14.87 -22.69 -31.12
CA VAL A 476 13.57 -22.58 -31.80
C VAL A 476 13.73 -22.48 -33.29
N GLN A 477 12.99 -23.31 -34.03
CA GLN A 477 12.87 -23.26 -35.49
C GLN A 477 11.59 -22.51 -35.85
N ILE A 478 11.73 -21.32 -36.38
CA ILE A 478 10.60 -20.50 -36.84
C ILE A 478 10.18 -21.03 -38.22
N ARG A 479 8.95 -21.54 -38.35
CA ARG A 479 8.43 -22.13 -39.60
C ARG A 479 7.49 -21.20 -40.36
N ALA A 480 6.82 -20.29 -39.62
CA ALA A 480 5.89 -19.33 -40.21
C ALA A 480 5.83 -18.02 -39.40
N PRO A 481 5.44 -16.88 -40.02
CA PRO A 481 5.21 -15.63 -39.26
C PRO A 481 4.16 -15.76 -38.15
N GLU A 482 3.21 -16.68 -38.30
CA GLU A 482 2.17 -16.99 -37.30
C GLU A 482 2.74 -17.47 -35.95
N ASP A 483 3.94 -18.09 -35.96
CA ASP A 483 4.62 -18.51 -34.72
C ASP A 483 5.05 -17.30 -33.87
N VAL A 484 5.41 -16.18 -34.50
CA VAL A 484 5.81 -14.94 -33.82
C VAL A 484 4.58 -14.23 -33.27
N GLU A 485 3.49 -14.19 -34.03
CA GLU A 485 2.22 -13.63 -33.58
C GLU A 485 1.67 -14.41 -32.38
N ALA A 486 1.80 -15.72 -32.35
CA ALA A 486 1.38 -16.56 -31.22
C ALA A 486 2.16 -16.24 -29.95
N VAL A 487 3.46 -15.98 -30.01
CA VAL A 487 4.27 -15.58 -28.85
C VAL A 487 3.86 -14.19 -28.35
N GLU A 488 3.63 -13.24 -29.26
CA GLU A 488 3.15 -11.90 -28.87
C GLU A 488 1.73 -11.95 -28.27
N GLU A 489 0.85 -12.79 -28.83
CA GLU A 489 -0.51 -12.95 -28.30
C GLU A 489 -0.49 -13.60 -26.91
N GLN A 490 0.38 -14.59 -26.68
CA GLN A 490 0.57 -15.17 -25.34
C GLN A 490 1.07 -14.13 -24.34
N ARG A 491 2.02 -13.27 -24.73
CA ARG A 491 2.49 -12.16 -23.90
C ARG A 491 1.36 -11.18 -23.57
N ARG A 492 0.60 -10.74 -24.59
CA ARG A 492 -0.54 -9.83 -24.42
C ARG A 492 -1.62 -10.44 -23.53
N LYS A 493 -1.89 -11.75 -23.65
CA LYS A 493 -2.84 -12.46 -22.78
C LYS A 493 -2.33 -12.57 -21.34
N ALA A 494 -1.05 -12.83 -21.13
CA ALA A 494 -0.43 -12.83 -19.81
C ALA A 494 -0.50 -11.44 -19.17
N ASP A 495 -0.23 -10.38 -19.93
CA ASP A 495 -0.34 -8.99 -19.47
C ASP A 495 -1.82 -8.59 -19.22
N ALA A 496 -2.77 -9.04 -20.06
CA ALA A 496 -4.20 -8.76 -19.89
C ALA A 496 -4.82 -9.47 -18.69
N VAL A 497 -4.44 -10.70 -18.39
CA VAL A 497 -4.86 -11.42 -17.18
C VAL A 497 -4.32 -10.73 -15.91
N THR A 498 -3.21 -10.02 -16.04
CA THR A 498 -2.60 -9.25 -14.93
C THR A 498 -3.25 -7.87 -14.75
N MET A 499 -4.04 -7.37 -15.71
CA MET A 499 -4.66 -6.04 -15.72
C MET A 499 -6.17 -6.04 -15.51
N GLU A 500 -6.78 -7.08 -14.97
CA GLU A 500 -8.13 -6.94 -14.43
C GLU A 500 -8.08 -6.12 -13.13
N PHE A 501 -8.13 -4.80 -13.30
CA PHE A 501 -8.45 -3.86 -12.23
C PHE A 501 -9.92 -4.04 -11.86
N GLN A 502 -10.24 -4.97 -10.97
CA GLN A 502 -11.53 -4.97 -10.30
C GLN A 502 -11.47 -3.99 -9.13
N HIS A 503 -11.73 -2.73 -9.41
CA HIS A 503 -12.31 -1.84 -8.42
C HIS A 503 -13.82 -2.11 -8.43
N GLU A 504 -14.32 -2.89 -7.49
CA GLU A 504 -15.76 -3.08 -7.25
C GLU A 504 -16.51 -1.75 -6.99
N GLU A 505 -15.79 -0.65 -6.73
CA GLU A 505 -16.37 0.66 -6.50
C GLU A 505 -16.67 1.48 -7.78
N ALA A 506 -16.21 1.05 -8.95
CA ALA A 506 -16.43 1.81 -10.19
C ALA A 506 -17.71 1.42 -10.95
N GLU A 507 -18.33 0.29 -10.66
CA GLU A 507 -19.56 -0.19 -11.33
C GLU A 507 -20.86 0.35 -10.72
N HIS A 508 -20.82 1.08 -9.60
CA HIS A 508 -22.02 1.59 -8.94
C HIS A 508 -22.36 3.07 -9.21
N ILE A 509 -21.74 3.67 -10.22
CA ILE A 509 -22.17 5.00 -10.68
C ILE A 509 -23.07 4.82 -11.90
N GLY A 510 -24.33 4.45 -11.69
CA GLY A 510 -25.36 4.53 -12.71
C GLY A 510 -26.24 3.33 -13.01
N GLY A 511 -26.56 2.47 -12.04
CA GLY A 511 -27.52 1.39 -12.23
C GLY A 511 -28.42 1.15 -11.00
N GLU A 512 -29.72 1.08 -11.21
CA GLU A 512 -30.71 0.71 -10.20
C GLU A 512 -30.38 -0.66 -9.57
N VAL A 513 -30.22 -0.68 -8.24
CA VAL A 513 -30.00 -1.88 -7.45
C VAL A 513 -31.34 -2.58 -7.23
N PRO A 514 -31.53 -3.85 -7.63
CA PRO A 514 -32.70 -4.60 -7.17
C PRO A 514 -32.55 -4.90 -5.68
N GLU A 515 -33.51 -4.43 -4.88
CA GLU A 515 -33.65 -4.76 -3.46
C GLU A 515 -33.72 -6.29 -3.27
N ARG A 516 -32.71 -6.86 -2.61
CA ARG A 516 -32.81 -8.20 -2.02
C ARG A 516 -33.19 -8.06 -0.55
N PRO A 517 -34.21 -8.76 -0.08
CA PRO A 517 -34.59 -8.73 1.32
C PRO A 517 -33.50 -9.42 2.16
N ALA A 518 -32.94 -8.69 3.12
CA ALA A 518 -32.06 -9.23 4.13
C ALA A 518 -32.83 -10.09 5.13
N GLY A 519 -32.89 -11.40 4.87
CA GLY A 519 -33.35 -12.39 5.84
C GLY A 519 -32.16 -13.07 6.52
N PRO A 520 -32.27 -13.42 7.81
CA PRO A 520 -31.19 -14.15 8.48
C PRO A 520 -31.03 -15.55 7.85
N VAL A 521 -29.80 -15.90 7.52
CA VAL A 521 -29.45 -17.23 6.98
C VAL A 521 -29.55 -18.25 8.11
N PHE A 522 -30.55 -19.11 8.05
CA PHE A 522 -30.68 -20.27 8.95
C PHE A 522 -29.81 -21.42 8.41
N ARG A 523 -28.99 -21.99 9.27
CA ARG A 523 -28.22 -23.22 8.95
C ARG A 523 -29.12 -24.42 9.24
N ASP A 524 -29.30 -25.27 8.24
CA ASP A 524 -30.10 -26.50 8.34
C ASP A 524 -29.41 -27.67 9.07
N THR A 525 -28.19 -27.48 9.59
CA THR A 525 -27.47 -28.53 10.31
C THR A 525 -26.98 -28.06 11.67
N ASP A 526 -27.30 -28.83 12.70
CA ASP A 526 -26.83 -28.58 14.06
C ASP A 526 -25.28 -28.67 14.15
N LYS A 527 -24.66 -27.70 14.86
CA LYS A 527 -23.23 -27.74 15.14
C LYS A 527 -22.89 -28.95 16.00
N ILE A 528 -22.15 -29.91 15.43
CA ILE A 528 -21.67 -31.08 16.16
C ILE A 528 -20.50 -30.67 17.02
N GLY A 529 -20.64 -30.75 18.34
CA GLY A 529 -19.58 -30.46 19.29
C GLY A 529 -18.48 -31.52 19.28
N ARG A 530 -17.27 -31.13 19.62
CA ARG A 530 -16.08 -32.01 19.63
C ARG A 530 -16.27 -33.28 20.49
N ASN A 531 -17.15 -33.25 21.50
CA ASN A 531 -17.47 -34.37 22.40
C ASN A 531 -18.79 -35.11 22.07
N ASP A 532 -19.54 -34.67 21.07
CA ASP A 532 -20.81 -35.27 20.68
C ASP A 532 -20.60 -36.59 19.92
N PRO A 533 -21.58 -37.45 19.88
CA PRO A 533 -21.54 -38.70 19.11
C PRO A 533 -21.30 -38.39 17.63
N CYS A 534 -20.41 -39.15 16.99
CA CYS A 534 -20.13 -38.94 15.57
C CYS A 534 -21.36 -39.32 14.71
N PRO A 535 -21.78 -38.49 13.76
CA PRO A 535 -22.97 -38.73 12.92
C PRO A 535 -22.83 -39.93 11.98
N CYS A 536 -21.64 -40.52 11.88
CA CYS A 536 -21.42 -41.74 11.10
C CYS A 536 -21.95 -43.02 11.75
N GLY A 537 -22.55 -42.96 12.93
CA GLY A 537 -23.14 -44.12 13.63
C GLY A 537 -22.11 -45.04 14.31
N SER A 538 -20.84 -44.65 14.40
CA SER A 538 -19.75 -45.47 14.99
C SER A 538 -19.76 -45.56 16.51
N GLY A 539 -20.65 -44.86 17.20
CA GLY A 539 -20.72 -44.78 18.67
C GLY A 539 -19.55 -44.05 19.34
N LYS A 540 -18.59 -43.53 18.58
CA LYS A 540 -17.44 -42.79 19.08
C LYS A 540 -17.72 -41.29 19.09
N LYS A 541 -17.04 -40.53 20.00
CA LYS A 541 -17.09 -39.06 20.01
C LYS A 541 -16.52 -38.52 18.72
N PHE A 542 -17.06 -37.39 18.21
CA PHE A 542 -16.65 -36.78 16.95
C PHE A 542 -15.11 -36.56 16.87
N LYS A 543 -14.45 -36.06 17.93
CA LYS A 543 -12.98 -35.90 18.03
C LYS A 543 -12.18 -37.20 17.90
N ALA A 544 -12.78 -38.37 18.14
CA ALA A 544 -12.14 -39.67 18.07
C ALA A 544 -12.51 -40.46 16.81
N CYS A 545 -13.28 -39.85 15.89
CA CYS A 545 -13.72 -40.42 14.63
C CYS A 545 -13.43 -39.46 13.48
N HIS A 546 -14.40 -38.80 12.88
CA HIS A 546 -14.24 -37.89 11.74
C HIS A 546 -13.65 -36.54 12.10
N GLY A 547 -13.62 -36.15 13.38
CA GLY A 547 -12.94 -34.94 13.86
C GLY A 547 -11.46 -35.16 14.28
N LYS A 548 -10.83 -36.28 13.90
CA LYS A 548 -9.47 -36.61 14.29
C LYS A 548 -8.42 -35.84 13.48
N ASP A 549 -8.80 -35.45 12.25
CA ASP A 549 -7.93 -34.72 11.30
C ASP A 549 -8.25 -33.21 11.24
N VAL A 550 -9.12 -32.72 12.16
CA VAL A 550 -9.48 -31.30 12.30
C VAL A 550 -8.91 -30.81 13.65
N ALA A 551 -7.59 -30.74 13.75
CA ALA A 551 -6.88 -30.16 14.89
C ALA A 551 -5.85 -29.16 14.39
#